data_67fbf0ee4733eeebc304e8f4452d3801
#
_entry.id   67fbf0ee4733eeebc304e8f4452d3801
#
_cell.length_a   1.000
_cell.length_b   1.000
_cell.length_c   1.000
_cell.angle_alpha   90.00
_cell.angle_beta   90.00
_cell.angle_gamma   90.00
#
_symmetry.space_group_name_H-M   'P 1'
#
loop_
_entity.id
_entity.type
_entity.pdbx_description
1 polymer ?
#
loop_
_entity_poly.entity_id
_entity_poly.type
_entity_poly.pdbx_seq_one_letter_code
_entity_poly.pdbx_strand_id
1 'polypeptide(L)'
;MTVLETKRGAGAERRHPRSPLRKKTKYRKADAASAWLLLAPALVLFIVFIIIPTIVSLGLSFYQWDFFDTPAFVGFANFAKLATDSAAWNSLGVTLLFVLLGVIPTIAIGFMLAVLINANMPGVGVLRVLYFVPVVLSVAVSAVLWAFIYDSRQGPIGALLRVFGLPPVDILNTDTLALPALVIMMIWLALPIVIILYLAGLQRVPEDIYAAAALDGAGPWRTLWSITWPNVASTTFVVAILQIVNYVASSLDVSLIMTNGGPLGATTALSLYAYRQAFSNQDVGYASVLSVVQMVIIVAIIGLGRLITRRFSR
;
A
#
# COMPACT_ATOMS: atom_id res chain seq x y z
N MET A 1 2.73 87.21 -30.89
CA MET A 1 1.38 86.79 -31.21
C MET A 1 1.53 85.56 -32.06
N THR A 2 1.52 84.33 -31.47
CA THR A 2 1.63 83.10 -32.21
C THR A 2 0.81 82.04 -31.43
N VAL A 3 -0.23 81.61 -32.07
CA VAL A 3 -1.25 80.68 -31.54
C VAL A 3 -0.69 79.25 -31.54
N LEU A 4 -0.74 78.58 -30.39
CA LEU A 4 -0.41 77.13 -30.24
C LEU A 4 -1.68 76.33 -30.46
N GLU A 5 -1.71 75.61 -31.57
CA GLU A 5 -2.69 74.56 -31.86
C GLU A 5 -2.39 73.28 -31.05
N THR A 6 -3.29 72.89 -30.17
CA THR A 6 -3.28 71.60 -29.46
C THR A 6 -3.87 70.55 -30.35
N LYS A 7 -3.03 69.60 -30.87
CA LYS A 7 -3.43 68.34 -31.47
C LYS A 7 -3.87 67.43 -30.40
N ARG A 8 -5.18 67.04 -30.34
CA ARG A 8 -5.75 65.93 -29.62
C ARG A 8 -5.28 64.64 -30.29
N GLY A 9 -4.42 63.90 -29.61
CA GLY A 9 -4.04 62.52 -30.00
C GLY A 9 -5.21 61.57 -29.76
N ALA A 10 -5.67 60.94 -30.85
CA ALA A 10 -6.65 59.85 -30.82
C ALA A 10 -6.07 58.65 -30.08
N GLY A 11 -6.73 58.22 -29.00
CA GLY A 11 -6.41 57.00 -28.27
C GLY A 11 -6.61 55.76 -29.17
N ALA A 12 -5.51 55.18 -29.58
CA ALA A 12 -5.54 53.86 -30.23
C ALA A 12 -5.84 52.78 -29.16
N GLU A 13 -7.06 52.31 -29.08
CA GLU A 13 -7.43 51.13 -28.33
C GLU A 13 -6.56 49.95 -28.79
N ARG A 14 -5.60 49.55 -27.97
CA ARG A 14 -4.86 48.32 -28.17
C ARG A 14 -5.85 47.13 -28.00
N ARG A 15 -6.39 46.68 -29.11
CA ARG A 15 -7.12 45.37 -29.14
C ARG A 15 -6.16 44.27 -28.74
N HIS A 16 -6.30 43.76 -27.51
CA HIS A 16 -5.64 42.52 -27.10
C HIS A 16 -6.01 41.42 -28.11
N PRO A 17 -5.02 40.72 -28.68
CA PRO A 17 -5.32 39.60 -29.55
C PRO A 17 -6.06 38.52 -28.71
N ARG A 18 -7.32 38.28 -29.09
CA ARG A 18 -8.09 37.15 -28.52
C ARG A 18 -7.27 35.91 -28.75
N SER A 19 -6.83 35.24 -27.67
CA SER A 19 -6.19 33.93 -27.72
C SER A 19 -7.07 33.01 -28.56
N PRO A 20 -6.52 32.26 -29.54
CA PRO A 20 -7.30 31.35 -30.35
C PRO A 20 -7.94 30.32 -29.42
N LEU A 21 -9.27 30.28 -29.42
CA LEU A 21 -10.06 29.25 -28.75
C LEU A 21 -9.45 27.90 -29.13
N ARG A 22 -8.88 27.22 -28.13
CA ARG A 22 -8.27 25.90 -28.26
C ARG A 22 -9.30 24.97 -28.91
N LYS A 23 -9.19 24.75 -30.23
CA LYS A 23 -10.04 23.83 -30.97
C LYS A 23 -10.00 22.50 -30.26
N LYS A 24 -11.14 22.04 -29.71
CA LYS A 24 -11.30 20.68 -29.19
C LYS A 24 -10.90 19.75 -30.33
N THR A 25 -9.71 19.20 -30.27
CA THR A 25 -9.22 18.20 -31.21
C THR A 25 -10.19 17.03 -31.10
N LYS A 26 -11.03 16.83 -32.13
CA LYS A 26 -11.79 15.59 -32.29
C LYS A 26 -10.73 14.49 -32.40
N TYR A 27 -10.58 13.69 -31.35
CA TYR A 27 -9.74 12.48 -31.40
C TYR A 27 -10.20 11.68 -32.62
N ARG A 28 -9.32 11.52 -33.58
CA ARG A 28 -9.61 10.75 -34.78
C ARG A 28 -9.78 9.29 -34.37
N LYS A 29 -10.73 8.57 -34.98
CA LYS A 29 -10.93 7.13 -34.72
C LYS A 29 -9.63 6.32 -34.87
N ALA A 30 -8.73 6.78 -35.74
CA ALA A 30 -7.38 6.22 -35.91
C ALA A 30 -6.52 6.35 -34.64
N ASP A 31 -6.61 7.46 -33.92
CA ASP A 31 -5.83 7.67 -32.67
C ASP A 31 -6.31 6.72 -31.56
N ALA A 32 -7.64 6.47 -31.50
CA ALA A 32 -8.22 5.51 -30.58
C ALA A 32 -7.79 4.07 -30.90
N ALA A 33 -7.77 3.67 -32.19
CA ALA A 33 -7.33 2.34 -32.60
C ALA A 33 -5.85 2.11 -32.26
N SER A 34 -5.00 3.10 -32.51
CA SER A 34 -3.58 3.04 -32.13
C SER A 34 -3.38 2.93 -30.62
N ALA A 35 -4.17 3.67 -29.82
CA ALA A 35 -4.12 3.59 -28.36
C ALA A 35 -4.52 2.18 -27.86
N TRP A 36 -5.59 1.59 -28.43
CA TRP A 36 -6.00 0.22 -28.08
C TRP A 36 -4.94 -0.82 -28.47
N LEU A 37 -4.31 -0.67 -29.64
CA LEU A 37 -3.26 -1.57 -30.11
C LEU A 37 -2.04 -1.55 -29.18
N LEU A 38 -1.64 -0.35 -28.71
CA LEU A 38 -0.53 -0.20 -27.76
C LEU A 38 -0.88 -0.74 -26.37
N LEU A 39 -2.14 -0.66 -25.97
CA LEU A 39 -2.61 -1.18 -24.68
C LEU A 39 -2.88 -2.69 -24.70
N ALA A 40 -3.15 -3.26 -25.90
CA ALA A 40 -3.56 -4.65 -26.06
C ALA A 40 -2.62 -5.68 -25.41
N PRO A 41 -1.29 -5.61 -25.54
CA PRO A 41 -0.39 -6.59 -24.90
C PRO A 41 -0.54 -6.60 -23.37
N ALA A 42 -0.63 -5.42 -22.75
CA ALA A 42 -0.82 -5.30 -21.31
C ALA A 42 -2.20 -5.82 -20.87
N LEU A 43 -3.26 -5.50 -21.64
CA LEU A 43 -4.61 -5.99 -21.37
C LEU A 43 -4.71 -7.51 -21.51
N VAL A 44 -4.08 -8.09 -22.53
CA VAL A 44 -4.07 -9.56 -22.69
C VAL A 44 -3.41 -10.23 -21.49
N LEU A 45 -2.23 -9.76 -21.06
CA LEU A 45 -1.56 -10.29 -19.87
C LEU A 45 -2.43 -10.10 -18.60
N PHE A 46 -3.04 -8.96 -18.43
CA PHE A 46 -3.93 -8.69 -17.30
C PHE A 46 -5.15 -9.63 -17.30
N ILE A 47 -5.78 -9.84 -18.45
CA ILE A 47 -6.94 -10.73 -18.55
C ILE A 47 -6.53 -12.18 -18.30
N VAL A 48 -5.47 -12.66 -18.94
CA VAL A 48 -5.04 -14.07 -18.85
C VAL A 48 -4.52 -14.41 -17.46
N PHE A 49 -3.74 -13.55 -16.83
CA PHE A 49 -3.05 -13.89 -15.58
C PHE A 49 -3.75 -13.37 -14.32
N ILE A 50 -4.71 -12.43 -14.45
CA ILE A 50 -5.41 -11.89 -13.27
C ILE A 50 -6.91 -12.15 -13.38
N ILE A 51 -7.57 -11.73 -14.45
CA ILE A 51 -9.04 -11.81 -14.54
C ILE A 51 -9.51 -13.26 -14.66
N ILE A 52 -8.94 -14.04 -15.59
CA ILE A 52 -9.33 -15.44 -15.77
C ILE A 52 -9.11 -16.27 -14.50
N PRO A 53 -7.93 -16.29 -13.85
CA PRO A 53 -7.74 -17.05 -12.61
C PRO A 53 -8.68 -16.58 -11.48
N THR A 54 -8.97 -15.28 -11.39
CA THR A 54 -9.92 -14.76 -10.40
C THR A 54 -11.33 -15.30 -10.63
N ILE A 55 -11.82 -15.31 -11.88
CA ILE A 55 -13.14 -15.86 -12.22
C ILE A 55 -13.17 -17.36 -11.97
N VAL A 56 -12.11 -18.09 -12.35
CA VAL A 56 -11.99 -19.52 -12.12
C VAL A 56 -12.01 -19.82 -10.61
N SER A 57 -11.25 -19.10 -9.79
CA SER A 57 -11.27 -19.25 -8.34
C SER A 57 -12.66 -18.98 -7.76
N LEU A 58 -13.35 -17.96 -8.26
CA LEU A 58 -14.71 -17.64 -7.85
C LEU A 58 -15.70 -18.76 -8.22
N GLY A 59 -15.52 -19.39 -9.39
CA GLY A 59 -16.27 -20.57 -9.80
C GLY A 59 -15.97 -21.78 -8.92
N LEU A 60 -14.70 -22.08 -8.69
CA LEU A 60 -14.24 -23.22 -7.89
C LEU A 60 -14.72 -23.16 -6.44
N SER A 61 -15.06 -22.01 -5.91
CA SER A 61 -15.63 -21.88 -4.56
C SER A 61 -16.95 -22.63 -4.37
N PHE A 62 -17.66 -22.96 -5.46
CA PHE A 62 -18.91 -23.74 -5.46
C PHE A 62 -18.70 -25.23 -5.76
N TYR A 63 -17.43 -25.66 -5.93
CA TYR A 63 -17.07 -27.03 -6.24
C TYR A 63 -16.21 -27.61 -5.13
N GLN A 64 -16.31 -28.94 -4.93
CA GLN A 64 -15.30 -29.72 -4.22
C GLN A 64 -14.28 -30.22 -5.25
N TRP A 65 -13.02 -29.97 -5.04
CA TRP A 65 -11.93 -30.36 -5.94
C TRP A 65 -10.61 -30.48 -5.21
N ASP A 66 -9.87 -31.55 -5.53
CA ASP A 66 -8.62 -31.95 -4.88
C ASP A 66 -7.41 -31.99 -5.84
N PHE A 67 -7.51 -31.43 -7.04
CA PHE A 67 -6.58 -31.49 -8.18
C PHE A 67 -6.59 -32.83 -8.96
N PHE A 68 -7.03 -33.94 -8.39
CA PHE A 68 -6.92 -35.28 -9.00
C PHE A 68 -8.25 -35.73 -9.60
N ASP A 69 -9.32 -35.54 -8.89
CA ASP A 69 -10.66 -35.93 -9.30
C ASP A 69 -11.35 -34.85 -10.16
N THR A 70 -12.45 -35.20 -10.80
CA THR A 70 -13.29 -34.25 -11.49
C THR A 70 -14.00 -33.34 -10.48
N PRO A 71 -13.99 -32.02 -10.69
CA PRO A 71 -14.67 -31.09 -9.78
C PRO A 71 -16.16 -31.41 -9.62
N ALA A 72 -16.60 -31.68 -8.39
CA ALA A 72 -18.00 -31.98 -8.07
C ALA A 72 -18.70 -30.69 -7.59
N PHE A 73 -19.84 -30.34 -8.20
CA PHE A 73 -20.60 -29.16 -7.77
C PHE A 73 -21.27 -29.39 -6.41
N VAL A 74 -20.92 -28.58 -5.40
CA VAL A 74 -21.44 -28.69 -4.03
C VAL A 74 -22.22 -27.44 -3.59
N GLY A 75 -22.44 -26.48 -4.48
CA GLY A 75 -23.16 -25.25 -4.19
C GLY A 75 -22.50 -24.45 -3.06
N PHE A 76 -23.23 -24.13 -2.02
CA PHE A 76 -22.74 -23.31 -0.89
C PHE A 76 -22.10 -24.10 0.25
N ALA A 77 -21.84 -25.40 0.11
CA ALA A 77 -21.28 -26.22 1.18
C ALA A 77 -19.92 -25.70 1.70
N ASN A 78 -19.04 -25.24 0.81
CA ASN A 78 -17.75 -24.64 1.20
C ASN A 78 -17.93 -23.35 1.99
N PHE A 79 -18.94 -22.56 1.70
CA PHE A 79 -19.27 -21.36 2.48
C PHE A 79 -19.87 -21.69 3.83
N ALA A 80 -20.67 -22.77 3.92
CA ALA A 80 -21.18 -23.30 5.19
C ALA A 80 -20.03 -23.82 6.07
N LYS A 81 -19.03 -24.51 5.49
CA LYS A 81 -17.81 -24.92 6.16
C LYS A 81 -17.07 -23.73 6.77
N LEU A 82 -16.93 -22.63 6.02
CA LEU A 82 -16.29 -21.40 6.51
C LEU A 82 -16.99 -20.84 7.76
N ALA A 83 -18.31 -20.88 7.83
CA ALA A 83 -19.06 -20.34 8.97
C ALA A 83 -18.70 -21.00 10.30
N THR A 84 -18.29 -22.27 10.27
CA THR A 84 -17.95 -23.09 11.46
C THR A 84 -16.44 -23.28 11.66
N ASP A 85 -15.60 -22.81 10.71
CA ASP A 85 -14.16 -22.97 10.77
C ASP A 85 -13.48 -21.90 11.63
N SER A 86 -13.24 -22.24 12.89
CA SER A 86 -12.56 -21.33 13.84
C SER A 86 -11.13 -20.95 13.40
N ALA A 87 -10.43 -21.86 12.70
CA ALA A 87 -9.07 -21.57 12.20
C ALA A 87 -9.08 -20.53 11.07
N ALA A 88 -10.10 -20.56 10.21
CA ALA A 88 -10.30 -19.54 9.19
C ALA A 88 -10.57 -18.15 9.81
N TRP A 89 -11.43 -18.09 10.80
CA TRP A 89 -11.74 -16.84 11.51
C TRP A 89 -10.55 -16.29 12.30
N ASN A 90 -9.77 -17.16 12.95
CA ASN A 90 -8.52 -16.76 13.59
C ASN A 90 -7.52 -16.20 12.56
N SER A 91 -7.35 -16.88 11.43
CA SER A 91 -6.46 -16.43 10.34
C SER A 91 -6.89 -15.10 9.72
N LEU A 92 -8.20 -14.86 9.65
CA LEU A 92 -8.74 -13.56 9.27
C LEU A 92 -8.37 -12.49 10.31
N GLY A 93 -8.53 -12.79 11.61
CA GLY A 93 -8.12 -11.90 12.69
C GLY A 93 -6.63 -11.53 12.60
N VAL A 94 -5.76 -12.51 12.37
CA VAL A 94 -4.33 -12.30 12.14
C VAL A 94 -4.08 -11.40 10.94
N THR A 95 -4.79 -11.61 9.83
CA THR A 95 -4.66 -10.76 8.62
C THR A 95 -5.06 -9.31 8.91
N LEU A 96 -6.16 -9.09 9.63
CA LEU A 96 -6.60 -7.76 10.03
C LEU A 96 -5.58 -7.09 10.96
N LEU A 97 -4.97 -7.83 11.87
CA LEU A 97 -3.89 -7.33 12.73
C LEU A 97 -2.64 -6.97 11.92
N PHE A 98 -2.25 -7.77 10.91
CA PHE A 98 -1.17 -7.40 9.97
C PHE A 98 -1.45 -6.03 9.32
N VAL A 99 -2.67 -5.84 8.83
CA VAL A 99 -3.05 -4.57 8.18
C VAL A 99 -3.05 -3.43 9.19
N LEU A 100 -3.66 -3.60 10.34
CA LEU A 100 -3.79 -2.54 11.35
C LEU A 100 -2.44 -2.13 11.93
N LEU A 101 -1.66 -3.11 12.39
CA LEU A 101 -0.36 -2.87 13.02
C LEU A 101 0.72 -2.46 12.01
N GLY A 102 0.53 -2.79 10.72
CA GLY A 102 1.47 -2.45 9.67
C GLY A 102 1.15 -1.12 8.98
N VAL A 103 -0.05 -0.95 8.46
CA VAL A 103 -0.40 0.20 7.60
C VAL A 103 -0.32 1.53 8.36
N ILE A 104 -0.87 1.58 9.59
CA ILE A 104 -0.90 2.83 10.36
C ILE A 104 0.52 3.32 10.68
N PRO A 105 1.43 2.52 11.27
CA PRO A 105 2.81 2.97 11.51
C PRO A 105 3.57 3.25 10.21
N THR A 106 3.37 2.47 9.15
CA THR A 106 4.02 2.72 7.86
C THR A 106 3.66 4.09 7.31
N ILE A 107 2.38 4.47 7.36
CA ILE A 107 1.90 5.79 6.94
C ILE A 107 2.51 6.88 7.83
N ALA A 108 2.46 6.73 9.16
CA ALA A 108 2.95 7.72 10.10
C ALA A 108 4.46 7.93 9.96
N ILE A 109 5.24 6.85 9.97
CA ILE A 109 6.71 6.91 9.84
C ILE A 109 7.11 7.42 8.45
N GLY A 110 6.47 6.91 7.39
CA GLY A 110 6.76 7.33 6.02
C GLY A 110 6.45 8.80 5.77
N PHE A 111 5.34 9.32 6.29
CA PHE A 111 5.01 10.74 6.23
C PHE A 111 6.04 11.60 6.99
N MET A 112 6.38 11.24 8.23
CA MET A 112 7.37 11.97 9.03
C MET A 112 8.74 12.01 8.36
N LEU A 113 9.20 10.86 7.83
CA LEU A 113 10.47 10.80 7.11
C LEU A 113 10.43 11.60 5.81
N ALA A 114 9.32 11.59 5.07
CA ALA A 114 9.17 12.39 3.87
C ALA A 114 9.22 13.89 4.17
N VAL A 115 8.56 14.35 5.24
CA VAL A 115 8.63 15.76 5.68
C VAL A 115 10.06 16.14 6.05
N LEU A 116 10.76 15.29 6.81
CA LEU A 116 12.15 15.51 7.20
C LEU A 116 13.09 15.62 6.00
N ILE A 117 12.92 14.72 5.02
CA ILE A 117 13.72 14.71 3.79
C ILE A 117 13.40 15.90 2.90
N ASN A 118 12.13 16.32 2.85
CA ASN A 118 11.71 17.50 2.07
C ASN A 118 12.26 18.82 2.63
N ALA A 119 12.58 18.89 3.92
CA ALA A 119 13.12 20.07 4.58
C ALA A 119 14.60 20.37 4.24
N ASN A 120 15.23 19.64 3.29
CA ASN A 120 16.62 19.82 2.86
C ASN A 120 17.65 19.93 4.01
N MET A 121 17.48 19.13 5.07
CA MET A 121 18.40 19.13 6.20
C MET A 121 19.78 18.56 5.84
N PRO A 122 20.86 19.00 6.50
CA PRO A 122 22.17 18.42 6.31
C PRO A 122 22.13 16.90 6.69
N GLY A 123 22.73 16.05 5.85
CA GLY A 123 22.72 14.59 6.07
C GLY A 123 21.57 13.85 5.36
N VAL A 124 20.60 14.52 4.73
CA VAL A 124 19.50 13.90 3.98
C VAL A 124 20.01 12.90 2.92
N GLY A 125 21.19 13.14 2.33
CA GLY A 125 21.80 12.21 1.36
C GLY A 125 22.04 10.83 1.96
N VAL A 126 22.53 10.73 3.18
CA VAL A 126 22.76 9.46 3.89
C VAL A 126 21.43 8.78 4.22
N LEU A 127 20.46 9.53 4.74
CA LEU A 127 19.12 9.01 5.01
C LEU A 127 18.49 8.43 3.73
N ARG A 128 18.70 9.12 2.58
CA ARG A 128 18.18 8.67 1.27
C ARG A 128 18.75 7.31 0.87
N VAL A 129 20.05 7.08 1.07
CA VAL A 129 20.66 5.77 0.81
C VAL A 129 20.09 4.72 1.76
N LEU A 130 20.00 4.99 3.05
CA LEU A 130 19.55 4.03 4.06
C LEU A 130 18.09 3.57 3.83
N TYR A 131 17.18 4.48 3.57
CA TYR A 131 15.78 4.07 3.34
C TYR A 131 15.57 3.43 1.97
N PHE A 132 16.51 3.60 1.01
CA PHE A 132 16.38 2.99 -0.32
C PHE A 132 16.88 1.53 -0.37
N VAL A 133 17.70 1.10 0.57
CA VAL A 133 18.24 -0.28 0.63
C VAL A 133 17.16 -1.35 0.50
N PRO A 134 15.99 -1.27 1.17
CA PRO A 134 14.96 -2.30 1.07
C PRO A 134 14.34 -2.46 -0.33
N VAL A 135 14.38 -1.41 -1.19
CA VAL A 135 13.72 -1.43 -2.51
C VAL A 135 14.23 -2.55 -3.41
N VAL A 136 15.52 -2.87 -3.30
CA VAL A 136 16.18 -3.86 -4.17
C VAL A 136 15.98 -5.30 -3.69
N LEU A 137 15.43 -5.49 -2.49
CA LEU A 137 15.22 -6.81 -1.90
C LEU A 137 13.82 -7.32 -2.18
N SER A 138 13.70 -8.60 -2.55
CA SER A 138 12.40 -9.26 -2.59
C SER A 138 11.88 -9.53 -1.18
N VAL A 139 10.55 -9.70 -1.04
CA VAL A 139 9.90 -10.05 0.24
C VAL A 139 10.54 -11.31 0.83
N ALA A 140 10.75 -12.34 0.01
CA ALA A 140 11.31 -13.62 0.44
C ALA A 140 12.75 -13.48 0.98
N VAL A 141 13.62 -12.75 0.28
CA VAL A 141 14.99 -12.49 0.74
C VAL A 141 14.99 -11.69 2.04
N SER A 142 14.12 -10.68 2.13
CA SER A 142 13.96 -9.88 3.35
C SER A 142 13.46 -10.72 4.52
N ALA A 143 12.54 -11.65 4.29
CA ALA A 143 12.03 -12.55 5.32
C ALA A 143 13.14 -13.46 5.88
N VAL A 144 13.97 -14.04 5.02
CA VAL A 144 15.12 -14.86 5.45
C VAL A 144 16.14 -14.02 6.23
N LEU A 145 16.46 -12.81 5.73
CA LEU A 145 17.38 -11.89 6.41
C LEU A 145 16.88 -11.52 7.80
N TRP A 146 15.60 -11.16 7.93
CA TRP A 146 15.03 -10.76 9.21
C TRP A 146 14.83 -11.94 10.16
N ALA A 147 14.55 -13.15 9.65
CA ALA A 147 14.55 -14.36 10.46
C ALA A 147 15.92 -14.59 11.11
N PHE A 148 17.02 -14.38 10.36
CA PHE A 148 18.37 -14.41 10.92
C PHE A 148 18.61 -13.28 11.93
N ILE A 149 18.15 -12.05 11.64
CA ILE A 149 18.30 -10.91 12.58
C ILE A 149 17.62 -11.20 13.91
N TYR A 150 16.47 -11.86 13.91
CA TYR A 150 15.70 -12.21 15.11
C TYR A 150 16.20 -13.48 15.81
N ASP A 151 17.11 -14.27 15.19
CA ASP A 151 17.61 -15.49 15.81
C ASP A 151 18.31 -15.17 17.15
N SER A 152 17.83 -15.82 18.20
CA SER A 152 18.29 -15.55 19.58
C SER A 152 19.73 -15.99 19.83
N ARG A 153 20.24 -16.96 19.05
CA ARG A 153 21.55 -17.58 19.26
C ARG A 153 22.62 -16.96 18.36
N GLN A 154 22.33 -16.82 17.07
CA GLN A 154 23.30 -16.40 16.04
C GLN A 154 23.03 -15.00 15.49
N GLY A 155 21.82 -14.47 15.71
CA GLY A 155 21.40 -13.19 15.14
C GLY A 155 21.94 -11.97 15.91
N PRO A 156 21.98 -10.81 15.23
CA PRO A 156 22.44 -9.55 15.81
C PRO A 156 21.67 -9.13 17.07
N ILE A 157 20.35 -9.34 17.09
CA ILE A 157 19.51 -9.00 18.28
C ILE A 157 19.89 -9.86 19.46
N GLY A 158 20.08 -11.17 19.28
CA GLY A 158 20.55 -12.06 20.33
C GLY A 158 21.95 -11.68 20.84
N ALA A 159 22.86 -11.28 19.93
CA ALA A 159 24.17 -10.79 20.29
C ALA A 159 24.10 -9.50 21.12
N LEU A 160 23.24 -8.55 20.74
CA LEU A 160 23.03 -7.29 21.45
C LEU A 160 22.49 -7.53 22.86
N LEU A 161 21.48 -8.39 23.02
CA LEU A 161 20.91 -8.74 24.33
C LEU A 161 22.00 -9.31 25.26
N ARG A 162 22.86 -10.20 24.76
CA ARG A 162 23.99 -10.76 25.54
C ARG A 162 24.98 -9.69 26.00
N VAL A 163 25.28 -8.69 25.14
CA VAL A 163 26.19 -7.57 25.55
C VAL A 163 25.61 -6.79 26.71
N PHE A 164 24.29 -6.63 26.78
CA PHE A 164 23.59 -5.97 27.89
C PHE A 164 23.27 -6.90 29.08
N GLY A 165 23.73 -8.16 29.05
CA GLY A 165 23.47 -9.13 30.14
C GLY A 165 22.00 -9.59 30.19
N LEU A 166 21.22 -9.36 29.13
CA LEU A 166 19.83 -9.78 29.06
C LEU A 166 19.69 -11.21 28.53
N PRO A 167 18.69 -11.97 28.99
CA PRO A 167 18.45 -13.31 28.50
C PRO A 167 18.10 -13.29 27.02
N PRO A 168 18.47 -14.33 26.23
CA PRO A 168 18.08 -14.46 24.86
C PRO A 168 16.55 -14.62 24.76
N VAL A 169 15.93 -13.86 23.90
CA VAL A 169 14.50 -13.92 23.63
C VAL A 169 14.28 -14.56 22.27
N ASP A 170 13.49 -15.61 22.22
CA ASP A 170 13.10 -16.26 20.96
C ASP A 170 11.87 -15.55 20.40
N ILE A 171 12.14 -14.46 19.65
CA ILE A 171 11.12 -13.53 19.17
C ILE A 171 10.11 -14.22 18.27
N LEU A 172 10.59 -15.05 17.33
CA LEU A 172 9.72 -15.68 16.33
C LEU A 172 8.93 -16.88 16.87
N ASN A 173 9.38 -17.47 17.98
CA ASN A 173 8.67 -18.57 18.65
C ASN A 173 7.87 -18.13 19.88
N THR A 174 7.76 -16.82 20.11
CA THR A 174 6.91 -16.26 21.18
C THR A 174 5.63 -15.72 20.55
N ASP A 175 4.47 -16.21 20.95
CA ASP A 175 3.15 -15.94 20.36
C ASP A 175 2.80 -14.44 20.33
N THR A 176 3.17 -13.69 21.35
CA THR A 176 2.94 -12.25 21.47
C THR A 176 3.93 -11.40 20.66
N LEU A 177 5.12 -11.92 20.35
CA LEU A 177 6.20 -11.17 19.68
C LEU A 177 6.31 -11.51 18.19
N ALA A 178 5.91 -12.70 17.77
CA ALA A 178 6.09 -13.18 16.40
C ALA A 178 5.39 -12.26 15.39
N LEU A 179 4.10 -11.97 15.57
CA LEU A 179 3.35 -11.09 14.65
C LEU A 179 3.92 -9.66 14.59
N PRO A 180 4.19 -8.96 15.71
CA PRO A 180 4.86 -7.67 15.68
C PRO A 180 6.22 -7.70 14.96
N ALA A 181 7.02 -8.76 15.14
CA ALA A 181 8.31 -8.89 14.46
C ALA A 181 8.16 -8.97 12.94
N LEU A 182 7.20 -9.77 12.44
CA LEU A 182 6.87 -9.84 11.02
C LEU A 182 6.42 -8.47 10.49
N VAL A 183 5.59 -7.77 11.25
CA VAL A 183 5.09 -6.43 10.89
C VAL A 183 6.22 -5.40 10.81
N ILE A 184 7.18 -5.41 11.75
CA ILE A 184 8.34 -4.49 11.73
C ILE A 184 9.17 -4.68 10.45
N MET A 185 9.42 -5.92 10.06
CA MET A 185 10.10 -6.23 8.80
C MET A 185 9.31 -5.67 7.59
N MET A 186 7.99 -5.86 7.57
CA MET A 186 7.15 -5.36 6.49
C MET A 186 7.11 -3.83 6.44
N ILE A 187 7.08 -3.14 7.60
CA ILE A 187 7.19 -1.69 7.67
C ILE A 187 8.49 -1.24 7.02
N TRP A 188 9.63 -1.83 7.42
CA TRP A 188 10.94 -1.50 6.86
C TRP A 188 10.97 -1.67 5.33
N LEU A 189 10.38 -2.76 4.81
CA LEU A 189 10.33 -3.03 3.37
C LEU A 189 9.42 -2.05 2.62
N ALA A 190 8.34 -1.58 3.24
CA ALA A 190 7.34 -0.70 2.64
C ALA A 190 7.73 0.79 2.65
N LEU A 191 8.55 1.23 3.63
CA LEU A 191 8.91 2.63 3.83
C LEU A 191 9.43 3.35 2.58
N PRO A 192 10.30 2.79 1.75
CA PRO A 192 10.86 3.49 0.59
C PRO A 192 9.79 4.03 -0.36
N ILE A 193 8.85 3.17 -0.76
CA ILE A 193 7.80 3.56 -1.71
C ILE A 193 6.84 4.57 -1.08
N VAL A 194 6.55 4.43 0.20
CA VAL A 194 5.69 5.36 0.95
C VAL A 194 6.33 6.74 1.05
N ILE A 195 7.63 6.82 1.35
CA ILE A 195 8.39 8.07 1.41
C ILE A 195 8.37 8.77 0.04
N ILE A 196 8.62 8.04 -1.05
CA ILE A 196 8.60 8.59 -2.41
C ILE A 196 7.23 9.18 -2.76
N LEU A 197 6.15 8.45 -2.43
CA LEU A 197 4.79 8.92 -2.70
C LEU A 197 4.46 10.19 -1.89
N TYR A 198 4.86 10.24 -0.62
CA TYR A 198 4.68 11.45 0.19
C TYR A 198 5.54 12.61 -0.29
N LEU A 199 6.80 12.39 -0.70
CA LEU A 199 7.63 13.43 -1.29
C LEU A 199 6.98 14.03 -2.54
N ALA A 200 6.45 13.18 -3.43
CA ALA A 200 5.72 13.64 -4.61
C ALA A 200 4.43 14.40 -4.24
N GLY A 201 3.78 14.03 -3.13
CA GLY A 201 2.62 14.74 -2.59
C GLY A 201 2.99 16.10 -2.01
N LEU A 202 4.06 16.18 -1.23
CA LEU A 202 4.57 17.41 -0.59
C LEU A 202 5.02 18.44 -1.60
N GLN A 203 5.68 18.01 -2.70
CA GLN A 203 6.13 18.91 -3.77
C GLN A 203 4.99 19.57 -4.56
N ARG A 204 3.75 19.11 -4.40
CA ARG A 204 2.57 19.74 -5.02
C ARG A 204 1.98 20.88 -4.19
N VAL A 205 2.36 20.98 -2.92
CA VAL A 205 1.88 22.04 -2.03
C VAL A 205 2.61 23.35 -2.38
N PRO A 206 1.90 24.43 -2.75
CA PRO A 206 2.52 25.69 -3.09
C PRO A 206 3.31 26.27 -1.92
N GLU A 207 4.51 26.80 -2.18
CA GLU A 207 5.37 27.42 -1.15
C GLU A 207 4.70 28.63 -0.49
N ASP A 208 3.85 29.37 -1.23
CA ASP A 208 3.11 30.53 -0.72
C ASP A 208 2.24 30.18 0.50
N ILE A 209 1.73 28.96 0.59
CA ILE A 209 0.94 28.49 1.75
C ILE A 209 1.81 28.44 3.00
N TYR A 210 3.04 27.99 2.88
CA TYR A 210 3.99 27.95 4.00
C TYR A 210 4.49 29.34 4.37
N ALA A 211 4.70 30.22 3.38
CA ALA A 211 5.08 31.60 3.61
C ALA A 211 3.97 32.37 4.34
N ALA A 212 2.71 32.22 3.93
CA ALA A 212 1.56 32.82 4.62
C ALA A 212 1.44 32.32 6.07
N ALA A 213 1.58 31.01 6.29
CA ALA A 213 1.56 30.44 7.62
C ALA A 213 2.66 30.98 8.55
N ALA A 214 3.85 31.21 8.00
CA ALA A 214 4.96 31.80 8.75
C ALA A 214 4.66 33.25 9.13
N LEU A 215 4.01 34.03 8.26
CA LEU A 215 3.55 35.38 8.57
C LEU A 215 2.47 35.44 9.66
N ASP A 216 1.59 34.39 9.70
CA ASP A 216 0.58 34.22 10.73
C ASP A 216 1.16 33.67 12.05
N GLY A 217 2.48 33.50 12.16
CA GLY A 217 3.16 32.99 13.36
C GLY A 217 2.93 31.50 13.64
N ALA A 218 2.57 30.70 12.61
CA ALA A 218 2.41 29.28 12.78
C ALA A 218 3.77 28.58 13.03
N GLY A 219 3.91 27.98 14.21
CA GLY A 219 5.08 27.17 14.53
C GLY A 219 5.13 25.86 13.74
N PRO A 220 6.29 25.14 13.72
CA PRO A 220 6.49 23.95 12.90
C PRO A 220 5.44 22.85 13.12
N TRP A 221 5.03 22.64 14.35
CA TRP A 221 4.05 21.63 14.73
C TRP A 221 2.65 21.96 14.22
N ARG A 222 2.25 23.24 14.32
CA ARG A 222 0.97 23.72 13.76
C ARG A 222 0.98 23.64 12.23
N THR A 223 2.07 24.01 11.59
CA THR A 223 2.25 23.90 10.14
C THR A 223 2.14 22.45 9.69
N LEU A 224 2.76 21.51 10.40
CA LEU A 224 2.71 20.10 10.06
C LEU A 224 1.27 19.52 10.07
N TRP A 225 0.53 19.73 11.15
CA TRP A 225 -0.76 19.09 11.34
C TRP A 225 -1.94 19.87 10.74
N SER A 226 -1.88 21.19 10.72
CA SER A 226 -2.98 22.02 10.22
C SER A 226 -2.84 22.41 8.74
N ILE A 227 -1.64 22.31 8.18
CA ILE A 227 -1.37 22.69 6.79
C ILE A 227 -0.85 21.52 5.99
N THR A 228 0.32 20.96 6.36
CA THR A 228 0.98 19.93 5.56
C THR A 228 0.15 18.66 5.47
N TRP A 229 -0.28 18.09 6.61
CA TRP A 229 -1.05 16.85 6.64
C TRP A 229 -2.36 16.92 5.84
N PRO A 230 -3.21 17.95 5.98
CA PRO A 230 -4.44 18.05 5.18
C PRO A 230 -4.18 18.19 3.68
N ASN A 231 -3.12 18.89 3.28
CA ASN A 231 -2.78 19.05 1.86
C ASN A 231 -2.30 17.76 1.20
N VAL A 232 -1.74 16.81 1.95
CA VAL A 232 -1.35 15.49 1.45
C VAL A 232 -2.38 14.38 1.74
N ALA A 233 -3.57 14.72 2.21
CA ALA A 233 -4.61 13.75 2.57
C ALA A 233 -4.99 12.83 1.39
N SER A 234 -5.03 13.36 0.16
CA SER A 234 -5.27 12.55 -1.04
C SER A 234 -4.14 11.55 -1.30
N THR A 235 -2.89 11.95 -1.07
CA THR A 235 -1.72 11.06 -1.15
C THR A 235 -1.78 10.01 -0.06
N THR A 236 -2.14 10.39 1.17
CA THR A 236 -2.32 9.46 2.30
C THR A 236 -3.35 8.38 1.98
N PHE A 237 -4.47 8.75 1.35
CA PHE A 237 -5.48 7.78 0.93
C PHE A 237 -4.93 6.78 -0.10
N VAL A 238 -4.19 7.25 -1.10
CA VAL A 238 -3.55 6.37 -2.09
C VAL A 238 -2.54 5.44 -1.42
N VAL A 239 -1.68 5.98 -0.55
CA VAL A 239 -0.71 5.20 0.23
C VAL A 239 -1.42 4.14 1.08
N ALA A 240 -2.50 4.50 1.75
CA ALA A 240 -3.26 3.56 2.57
C ALA A 240 -3.79 2.38 1.75
N ILE A 241 -4.40 2.64 0.58
CA ILE A 241 -4.89 1.58 -0.32
C ILE A 241 -3.74 0.68 -0.76
N LEU A 242 -2.64 1.26 -1.24
CA LEU A 242 -1.49 0.50 -1.71
C LEU A 242 -0.91 -0.37 -0.60
N GLN A 243 -0.81 0.16 0.62
CA GLN A 243 -0.26 -0.59 1.75
C GLN A 243 -1.21 -1.68 2.24
N ILE A 244 -2.52 -1.45 2.30
CA ILE A 244 -3.50 -2.51 2.64
C ILE A 244 -3.34 -3.70 1.70
N VAL A 245 -3.30 -3.46 0.39
CA VAL A 245 -3.12 -4.51 -0.61
C VAL A 245 -1.76 -5.20 -0.45
N ASN A 246 -0.69 -4.42 -0.26
CA ASN A 246 0.67 -4.94 -0.09
C ASN A 246 0.80 -5.83 1.16
N TYR A 247 0.27 -5.39 2.31
CA TYR A 247 0.32 -6.17 3.55
C TYR A 247 -0.44 -7.49 3.45
N VAL A 248 -1.61 -7.47 2.84
CA VAL A 248 -2.40 -8.71 2.64
C VAL A 248 -1.71 -9.64 1.64
N ALA A 249 -1.21 -9.13 0.52
CA ALA A 249 -0.54 -9.93 -0.49
C ALA A 249 0.76 -10.57 0.04
N SER A 250 1.59 -9.79 0.74
CA SER A 250 2.88 -10.26 1.26
C SER A 250 2.75 -11.11 2.54
N SER A 251 1.59 -11.14 3.18
CA SER A 251 1.39 -11.89 4.43
C SER A 251 1.62 -13.40 4.27
N LEU A 252 1.35 -13.96 3.07
CA LEU A 252 1.67 -15.36 2.76
C LEU A 252 3.16 -15.63 2.88
N ASP A 253 3.98 -14.91 2.11
CA ASP A 253 5.41 -15.14 2.03
C ASP A 253 6.10 -14.92 3.38
N VAL A 254 5.75 -13.83 4.04
CA VAL A 254 6.35 -13.45 5.33
C VAL A 254 6.00 -14.48 6.41
N SER A 255 4.73 -14.86 6.54
CA SER A 255 4.30 -15.85 7.52
C SER A 255 4.86 -17.24 7.22
N LEU A 256 4.90 -17.63 5.94
CA LEU A 256 5.42 -18.94 5.53
C LEU A 256 6.92 -19.07 5.81
N ILE A 257 7.71 -18.05 5.44
CA ILE A 257 9.17 -18.12 5.48
C ILE A 257 9.71 -17.90 6.90
N MET A 258 9.17 -16.93 7.64
CA MET A 258 9.74 -16.56 8.94
C MET A 258 9.29 -17.47 10.09
N THR A 259 8.04 -17.89 10.09
CA THR A 259 7.44 -18.60 11.23
C THR A 259 6.68 -19.85 10.85
N ASN A 260 6.47 -20.07 9.54
CA ASN A 260 5.54 -21.08 9.06
C ASN A 260 4.18 -21.00 9.79
N GLY A 261 3.65 -19.78 10.00
CA GLY A 261 2.38 -19.52 10.68
C GLY A 261 2.38 -19.69 12.20
N GLY A 262 3.51 -20.07 12.81
CA GLY A 262 3.66 -20.28 14.26
C GLY A 262 3.94 -19.00 15.05
N PRO A 263 4.08 -19.14 16.39
CA PRO A 263 3.65 -20.27 17.20
C PRO A 263 2.11 -20.33 17.31
N LEU A 264 1.57 -21.51 17.51
CA LEU A 264 0.13 -21.77 17.76
C LEU A 264 -0.84 -21.04 16.79
N GLY A 265 -0.39 -20.76 15.56
CA GLY A 265 -1.20 -20.02 14.58
C GLY A 265 -1.17 -18.49 14.71
N ALA A 266 -0.36 -17.93 15.62
CA ALA A 266 -0.30 -16.49 15.89
C ALA A 266 0.07 -15.62 14.68
N THR A 267 0.73 -16.21 13.68
CA THR A 267 1.09 -15.53 12.43
C THR A 267 0.47 -16.18 11.20
N THR A 268 -0.49 -17.09 11.37
CA THR A 268 -1.19 -17.72 10.24
C THR A 268 -2.18 -16.74 9.62
N ALA A 269 -1.73 -15.96 8.65
CA ALA A 269 -2.60 -15.09 7.87
C ALA A 269 -3.56 -15.91 7.01
N LEU A 270 -4.70 -15.31 6.59
CA LEU A 270 -5.72 -15.98 5.79
C LEU A 270 -5.17 -16.50 4.45
N SER A 271 -4.23 -15.77 3.84
CA SER A 271 -3.52 -16.22 2.63
C SER A 271 -2.69 -17.49 2.85
N LEU A 272 -2.00 -17.60 4.00
CA LEU A 272 -1.26 -18.81 4.36
C LEU A 272 -2.22 -19.96 4.68
N TYR A 273 -3.32 -19.69 5.34
CA TYR A 273 -4.33 -20.70 5.62
C TYR A 273 -4.97 -21.22 4.32
N ALA A 274 -5.33 -20.34 3.39
CA ALA A 274 -5.82 -20.72 2.07
C ALA A 274 -4.80 -21.54 1.28
N TYR A 275 -3.52 -21.13 1.30
CA TYR A 275 -2.44 -21.88 0.68
C TYR A 275 -2.34 -23.33 1.24
N ARG A 276 -2.41 -23.49 2.55
CA ARG A 276 -2.39 -24.81 3.19
C ARG A 276 -3.61 -25.65 2.83
N GLN A 277 -4.81 -25.05 2.77
CA GLN A 277 -6.01 -25.76 2.33
C GLN A 277 -5.85 -26.28 0.90
N ALA A 278 -5.35 -25.44 -0.02
CA ALA A 278 -5.17 -25.83 -1.41
C ALA A 278 -4.09 -26.90 -1.59
N PHE A 279 -2.90 -26.70 -1.02
CA PHE A 279 -1.71 -27.50 -1.37
C PHE A 279 -1.35 -28.59 -0.36
N SER A 280 -1.63 -28.37 0.93
CA SER A 280 -1.35 -29.39 1.96
C SER A 280 -2.54 -30.29 2.20
N ASN A 281 -3.74 -29.72 2.24
CA ASN A 281 -4.98 -30.47 2.48
C ASN A 281 -5.71 -30.87 1.19
N GLN A 282 -5.23 -30.38 0.03
CA GLN A 282 -5.80 -30.67 -1.29
C GLN A 282 -7.29 -30.29 -1.42
N ASP A 283 -7.75 -29.30 -0.65
CA ASP A 283 -9.12 -28.78 -0.68
C ASP A 283 -9.15 -27.43 -1.42
N VAL A 284 -9.06 -27.52 -2.75
CA VAL A 284 -8.98 -26.34 -3.64
C VAL A 284 -10.28 -25.55 -3.62
N GLY A 285 -11.41 -26.22 -3.53
CA GLY A 285 -12.72 -25.60 -3.46
C GLY A 285 -12.85 -24.68 -2.24
N TYR A 286 -12.48 -25.20 -1.07
CA TYR A 286 -12.50 -24.42 0.17
C TYR A 286 -11.43 -23.30 0.19
N ALA A 287 -10.22 -23.58 -0.31
CA ALA A 287 -9.18 -22.57 -0.46
C ALA A 287 -9.64 -21.39 -1.36
N SER A 288 -10.42 -21.69 -2.39
CA SER A 288 -11.04 -20.68 -3.25
C SER A 288 -12.03 -19.80 -2.50
N VAL A 289 -12.85 -20.37 -1.59
CA VAL A 289 -13.74 -19.57 -0.70
C VAL A 289 -12.93 -18.62 0.16
N LEU A 290 -11.84 -19.09 0.79
CA LEU A 290 -10.99 -18.24 1.63
C LEU A 290 -10.38 -17.07 0.84
N SER A 291 -9.95 -17.32 -0.41
CA SER A 291 -9.42 -16.30 -1.31
C SER A 291 -10.49 -15.28 -1.73
N VAL A 292 -11.71 -15.74 -2.02
CA VAL A 292 -12.86 -14.87 -2.34
C VAL A 292 -13.22 -13.98 -1.14
N VAL A 293 -13.27 -14.56 0.06
CA VAL A 293 -13.54 -13.81 1.30
C VAL A 293 -12.47 -12.77 1.55
N GLN A 294 -11.19 -13.12 1.39
CA GLN A 294 -10.09 -12.17 1.50
C GLN A 294 -10.23 -11.00 0.51
N MET A 295 -10.55 -11.29 -0.75
CA MET A 295 -10.81 -10.26 -1.77
C MET A 295 -11.96 -9.33 -1.37
N VAL A 296 -13.09 -9.89 -0.93
CA VAL A 296 -14.26 -9.10 -0.50
C VAL A 296 -13.92 -8.19 0.67
N ILE A 297 -13.15 -8.68 1.65
CA ILE A 297 -12.74 -7.90 2.82
C ILE A 297 -11.83 -6.74 2.41
N ILE A 298 -10.85 -6.97 1.52
CA ILE A 298 -9.98 -5.89 1.02
C ILE A 298 -10.82 -4.81 0.33
N VAL A 299 -11.73 -5.21 -0.57
CA VAL A 299 -12.60 -4.28 -1.28
C VAL A 299 -13.51 -3.51 -0.30
N ALA A 300 -14.04 -4.18 0.71
CA ALA A 300 -14.87 -3.55 1.76
C ALA A 300 -14.06 -2.52 2.57
N ILE A 301 -12.84 -2.85 3.01
CA ILE A 301 -11.96 -1.92 3.75
C ILE A 301 -11.64 -0.69 2.91
N ILE A 302 -11.28 -0.88 1.64
CA ILE A 302 -10.99 0.23 0.71
C ILE A 302 -12.24 1.08 0.46
N GLY A 303 -13.38 0.44 0.25
CA GLY A 303 -14.66 1.11 0.05
C GLY A 303 -15.07 1.97 1.24
N LEU A 304 -14.97 1.43 2.45
CA LEU A 304 -15.22 2.17 3.70
C LEU A 304 -14.26 3.35 3.86
N GLY A 305 -12.96 3.13 3.63
CA GLY A 305 -11.95 4.21 3.66
C GLY A 305 -12.32 5.36 2.71
N ARG A 306 -12.76 5.03 1.49
CA ARG A 306 -13.20 6.05 0.51
C ARG A 306 -14.45 6.82 0.95
N LEU A 307 -15.39 6.16 1.59
CA LEU A 307 -16.60 6.82 2.12
C LEU A 307 -16.25 7.79 3.24
N ILE A 308 -15.36 7.40 4.15
CA ILE A 308 -14.88 8.24 5.25
C ILE A 308 -14.16 9.46 4.68
N THR A 309 -13.20 9.28 3.77
CA THR A 309 -12.41 10.38 3.19
C THR A 309 -13.30 11.39 2.45
N ARG A 310 -14.34 10.95 1.75
CA ARG A 310 -15.29 11.85 1.08
C ARG A 310 -16.11 12.74 2.05
N ARG A 311 -16.32 12.29 3.27
CA ARG A 311 -17.02 13.08 4.30
C ARG A 311 -16.16 14.21 4.87
N PHE A 312 -14.84 14.02 4.92
CA PHE A 312 -13.89 15.01 5.44
C PHE A 312 -13.36 15.98 4.38
N SER A 313 -13.59 15.73 3.08
CA SER A 313 -13.19 16.61 1.98
C SER A 313 -14.32 17.56 1.51
N ARG A 314 -15.45 17.57 2.19
CA ARG A 314 -16.54 18.55 2.06
C ARG A 314 -16.51 19.53 3.23
#